data_369a9bdc2eb7d85e0e3ce26c87c64f07
#
_entry.id   369a9bdc2eb7d85e0e3ce26c87c64f07
#
_cell.length_a   1.000
_cell.length_b   1.000
_cell.length_c   1.000
_cell.angle_alpha   90.00
_cell.angle_beta   90.00
_cell.angle_gamma   90.00
#
_symmetry.space_group_name_H-M   'P 1'
#
loop_
_entity.id
_entity.type
_entity.pdbx_description
1 polymer ?
#
loop_
_entity_poly.entity_id
_entity_poly.type
_entity_poly.pdbx_seq_one_letter_code
_entity_poly.pdbx_strand_id
1 'polypeptide(L)'
;MKEQLVDVLCDVQKGAADKTSQTGNVIVMGGRETGKTRLISSLIPAICRELNIEASKVAYIFAEDLNGKNIAEIASKLAGGFLVIENANQLSQETADELDEVMNGNTKSMIVILEDEKIGMRKLIARYPKLAKKFTSMINIPVFTNDELVNFAKVYTMENGFRIDQMGMLALYNLIGINQKEDQPMCIGTVKTMLDNAMAKAQGGLFKRSKKRVDRDGFTVLLEKDFS
;
A
#
# COMPACT_ATOMS: atom_id res chain seq x y z
N MET A 1 -13.49 0.58 -2.58
CA MET A 1 -12.59 0.39 -1.43
C MET A 1 -13.33 0.18 -0.10
N LYS A 2 -14.31 1.03 0.29
CA LYS A 2 -15.07 0.81 1.55
C LYS A 2 -15.75 -0.56 1.61
N GLU A 3 -16.42 -0.97 0.53
CA GLU A 3 -17.07 -2.29 0.42
C GLU A 3 -16.06 -3.42 0.59
N GLN A 4 -14.91 -3.37 -0.09
CA GLN A 4 -13.86 -4.37 0.02
C GLN A 4 -13.32 -4.51 1.46
N LEU A 5 -13.23 -3.41 2.21
CA LEU A 5 -12.83 -3.45 3.62
C LEU A 5 -13.89 -4.11 4.51
N VAL A 6 -15.15 -3.85 4.25
CA VAL A 6 -16.27 -4.50 4.95
C VAL A 6 -16.28 -6.00 4.67
N ASP A 7 -16.10 -6.39 3.40
CA ASP A 7 -16.04 -7.80 2.99
C ASP A 7 -14.89 -8.53 3.70
N VAL A 8 -13.70 -7.90 3.79
CA VAL A 8 -12.57 -8.46 4.55
C VAL A 8 -12.93 -8.71 6.01
N LEU A 9 -13.53 -7.72 6.69
CA LEU A 9 -13.87 -7.86 8.10
C LEU A 9 -14.92 -8.97 8.32
N CYS A 10 -15.92 -9.09 7.43
CA CYS A 10 -16.90 -10.16 7.48
C CYS A 10 -16.27 -11.55 7.26
N ASP A 11 -15.33 -11.68 6.32
CA ASP A 11 -14.70 -12.96 6.01
C ASP A 11 -13.74 -13.39 7.11
N VAL A 12 -13.00 -12.46 7.68
CA VAL A 12 -12.13 -12.73 8.83
C VAL A 12 -12.92 -13.19 10.05
N GLN A 13 -14.10 -12.60 10.32
CA GLN A 13 -14.99 -13.07 11.37
C GLN A 13 -15.43 -14.52 11.17
N LYS A 14 -15.80 -14.89 9.93
CA LYS A 14 -16.17 -16.28 9.61
C LYS A 14 -14.99 -17.24 9.82
N GLY A 15 -13.78 -16.81 9.46
CA GLY A 15 -12.56 -17.62 9.61
C GLY A 15 -12.08 -17.77 11.04
N ALA A 16 -12.42 -16.84 11.93
CA ALA A 16 -11.95 -16.85 13.32
C ALA A 16 -12.46 -18.04 14.16
N ALA A 17 -13.53 -18.70 13.74
CA ALA A 17 -14.06 -19.89 14.40
C ALA A 17 -13.21 -21.14 14.14
N ASP A 18 -12.38 -21.16 13.10
CA ASP A 18 -11.50 -22.25 12.72
C ASP A 18 -10.08 -21.99 13.27
N LYS A 19 -9.48 -23.00 13.89
CA LYS A 19 -8.11 -22.92 14.41
C LYS A 19 -7.04 -23.00 13.31
N THR A 20 -7.45 -23.20 12.07
CA THR A 20 -6.57 -23.23 10.89
C THR A 20 -6.48 -21.87 10.22
N SER A 21 -5.68 -21.76 9.18
CA SER A 21 -5.63 -20.58 8.28
C SER A 21 -6.23 -20.90 6.90
N GLN A 22 -7.27 -21.73 6.83
CA GLN A 22 -7.88 -22.10 5.55
C GLN A 22 -8.78 -21.01 4.98
N THR A 23 -9.28 -20.10 5.81
CA THR A 23 -10.16 -19.00 5.45
C THR A 23 -9.78 -17.71 6.20
N GLY A 24 -10.33 -16.57 5.81
CA GLY A 24 -10.06 -15.29 6.46
C GLY A 24 -8.74 -14.64 6.08
N ASN A 25 -8.04 -15.17 5.08
CA ASN A 25 -6.81 -14.58 4.57
C ASN A 25 -7.09 -13.55 3.48
N VAL A 26 -6.18 -12.61 3.31
CA VAL A 26 -6.42 -11.41 2.51
C VAL A 26 -5.35 -11.24 1.44
N ILE A 27 -5.76 -10.92 0.22
CA ILE A 27 -4.90 -10.42 -0.84
C ILE A 27 -5.01 -8.90 -0.88
N VAL A 28 -3.89 -8.19 -0.86
CA VAL A 28 -3.81 -6.75 -1.09
C VAL A 28 -2.98 -6.50 -2.34
N MET A 29 -3.59 -5.94 -3.37
CA MET A 29 -2.90 -5.64 -4.61
C MET A 29 -3.12 -4.19 -5.04
N GLY A 30 -2.11 -3.63 -5.69
CA GLY A 30 -2.14 -2.25 -6.20
C GLY A 30 -0.84 -1.94 -6.93
N GLY A 31 -0.80 -0.81 -7.62
CA GLY A 31 0.40 -0.34 -8.28
C GLY A 31 1.57 -0.13 -7.31
N ARG A 32 2.74 0.12 -7.88
CA ARG A 32 3.92 0.48 -7.08
C ARG A 32 3.64 1.75 -6.28
N GLU A 33 4.09 1.80 -5.02
CA GLU A 33 3.96 2.97 -4.13
C GLU A 33 2.52 3.50 -3.92
N THR A 34 1.49 2.68 -4.16
CA THR A 34 0.09 3.06 -3.90
C THR A 34 -0.30 3.01 -2.42
N GLY A 35 0.62 2.64 -1.55
CA GLY A 35 0.38 2.58 -0.09
C GLY A 35 -0.17 1.24 0.40
N LYS A 36 0.09 0.13 -0.30
CA LYS A 36 -0.33 -1.22 0.11
C LYS A 36 0.08 -1.55 1.56
N THR A 37 1.35 -1.42 1.88
CA THR A 37 1.89 -1.69 3.22
C THR A 37 1.25 -0.78 4.29
N ARG A 38 1.00 0.50 3.96
CA ARG A 38 0.29 1.44 4.85
C ARG A 38 -1.16 1.02 5.08
N LEU A 39 -1.83 0.56 4.02
CA LEU A 39 -3.19 0.02 4.15
C LEU A 39 -3.21 -1.20 5.06
N ILE A 40 -2.29 -2.16 4.87
CA ILE A 40 -2.17 -3.37 5.70
C ILE A 40 -1.91 -2.99 7.16
N SER A 41 -1.01 -2.05 7.42
CA SER A 41 -0.71 -1.55 8.78
C SER A 41 -1.93 -0.94 9.47
N SER A 42 -2.88 -0.39 8.70
CA SER A 42 -4.15 0.14 9.23
C SER A 42 -5.24 -0.93 9.32
N LEU A 43 -5.20 -1.93 8.45
CA LEU A 43 -6.16 -3.04 8.38
C LEU A 43 -6.00 -3.99 9.57
N ILE A 44 -4.77 -4.34 9.93
CA ILE A 44 -4.50 -5.26 11.05
C ILE A 44 -5.14 -4.80 12.35
N PRO A 45 -4.99 -3.55 12.84
CA PRO A 45 -5.68 -3.08 14.03
C PRO A 45 -7.21 -3.06 13.88
N ALA A 46 -7.74 -2.87 12.67
CA ALA A 46 -9.18 -2.95 12.42
C ALA A 46 -9.70 -4.38 12.57
N ILE A 47 -8.98 -5.36 12.00
CA ILE A 47 -9.28 -6.79 12.17
C ILE A 47 -9.20 -7.18 13.66
N CYS A 48 -8.18 -6.74 14.38
CA CYS A 48 -8.03 -7.05 15.80
C CYS A 48 -9.20 -6.54 16.64
N ARG A 49 -9.69 -5.32 16.35
CA ARG A 49 -10.88 -4.77 17.01
C ARG A 49 -12.13 -5.58 16.69
N GLU A 50 -12.30 -5.98 15.43
CA GLU A 50 -13.45 -6.76 14.99
C GLU A 50 -13.48 -8.15 15.62
N LEU A 51 -12.32 -8.79 15.77
CA LEU A 51 -12.19 -10.11 16.39
C LEU A 51 -12.05 -10.05 17.92
N ASN A 52 -11.97 -8.87 18.51
CA ASN A 52 -11.68 -8.64 19.92
C ASN A 52 -10.41 -9.39 20.41
N ILE A 53 -9.34 -9.32 19.60
CA ILE A 53 -8.03 -9.90 19.89
C ILE A 53 -6.95 -8.82 19.99
N GLU A 54 -5.87 -9.11 20.69
CA GLU A 54 -4.70 -8.23 20.73
C GLU A 54 -3.75 -8.51 19.56
N ALA A 55 -3.31 -7.46 18.84
CA ALA A 55 -2.32 -7.56 17.76
C ALA A 55 -0.91 -7.75 18.32
N SER A 56 -0.65 -8.84 19.03
CA SER A 56 0.64 -9.08 19.69
C SER A 56 1.73 -9.64 18.75
N LYS A 57 1.34 -10.24 17.61
CA LYS A 57 2.27 -10.94 16.73
C LYS A 57 1.99 -10.60 15.28
N VAL A 58 2.83 -9.75 14.70
CA VAL A 58 2.77 -9.40 13.28
C VAL A 58 4.18 -9.51 12.70
N ALA A 59 4.32 -10.24 11.60
CA ALA A 59 5.56 -10.28 10.83
C ALA A 59 5.31 -9.79 9.41
N TYR A 60 6.19 -8.92 8.93
CA TYR A 60 6.29 -8.50 7.53
C TYR A 60 7.54 -9.14 6.96
N ILE A 61 7.41 -9.93 5.91
CA ILE A 61 8.51 -10.68 5.31
C ILE A 61 8.39 -10.59 3.79
N PHE A 62 9.46 -10.24 3.10
CA PHE A 62 9.50 -10.37 1.65
C PHE A 62 9.49 -11.84 1.24
N ALA A 63 8.77 -12.16 0.17
CA ALA A 63 8.69 -13.53 -0.34
C ALA A 63 10.07 -14.14 -0.63
N GLU A 64 10.99 -13.33 -1.17
CA GLU A 64 12.38 -13.74 -1.43
C GLU A 64 13.12 -14.15 -0.15
N ASP A 65 12.90 -13.41 0.95
CA ASP A 65 13.51 -13.70 2.25
C ASP A 65 12.81 -14.87 2.97
N LEU A 66 11.57 -15.17 2.60
CA LEU A 66 10.79 -16.29 3.14
C LEU A 66 11.20 -17.62 2.48
N ASN A 67 11.61 -17.58 1.20
CA ASN A 67 12.06 -18.74 0.46
C ASN A 67 13.24 -19.44 1.19
N GLY A 68 13.13 -20.76 1.34
CA GLY A 68 14.12 -21.57 2.02
C GLY A 68 14.13 -21.48 3.56
N LYS A 69 13.16 -20.73 4.15
CA LYS A 69 12.96 -20.74 5.61
C LYS A 69 11.94 -21.80 6.00
N ASN A 70 12.02 -22.27 7.24
CA ASN A 70 11.06 -23.21 7.82
C ASN A 70 9.74 -22.48 8.13
N ILE A 71 8.74 -22.66 7.28
CA ILE A 71 7.43 -22.00 7.39
C ILE A 71 6.68 -22.48 8.63
N ALA A 72 6.81 -23.75 9.01
CA ALA A 72 6.15 -24.30 10.20
C ALA A 72 6.66 -23.62 11.49
N GLU A 73 7.97 -23.35 11.57
CA GLU A 73 8.56 -22.63 12.71
C GLU A 73 8.04 -21.18 12.78
N ILE A 74 7.98 -20.49 11.64
CA ILE A 74 7.47 -19.12 11.56
C ILE A 74 5.99 -19.07 11.97
N ALA A 75 5.17 -19.97 11.45
CA ALA A 75 3.74 -20.04 11.77
C ALA A 75 3.51 -20.37 13.25
N SER A 76 4.33 -21.23 13.84
CA SER A 76 4.27 -21.53 15.27
C SER A 76 4.53 -20.28 16.14
N LYS A 77 5.52 -19.47 15.77
CA LYS A 77 5.84 -18.20 16.44
C LYS A 77 4.72 -17.17 16.29
N LEU A 78 4.07 -17.15 15.14
CA LEU A 78 2.99 -16.20 14.78
C LEU A 78 1.59 -16.76 15.07
N ALA A 79 1.47 -17.91 15.72
CA ALA A 79 0.18 -18.54 15.97
C ALA A 79 -0.82 -17.56 16.61
N GLY A 80 -2.00 -17.39 15.99
CA GLY A 80 -3.02 -16.42 16.36
C GLY A 80 -2.73 -14.96 15.98
N GLY A 81 -1.67 -14.71 15.22
CA GLY A 81 -1.26 -13.39 14.77
C GLY A 81 -1.38 -13.21 13.25
N PHE A 82 -0.47 -12.43 12.68
CA PHE A 82 -0.49 -12.06 11.27
C PHE A 82 0.85 -12.33 10.59
N LEU A 83 0.80 -12.95 9.42
CA LEU A 83 1.93 -13.08 8.51
C LEU A 83 1.65 -12.27 7.25
N VAL A 84 2.40 -11.19 7.04
CA VAL A 84 2.32 -10.37 5.82
C VAL A 84 3.48 -10.77 4.93
N ILE A 85 3.18 -11.23 3.72
CA ILE A 85 4.16 -11.61 2.69
C ILE A 85 4.14 -10.55 1.59
N GLU A 86 5.22 -9.76 1.52
CA GLU A 86 5.41 -8.72 0.53
C GLU A 86 6.07 -9.30 -0.74
N ASN A 87 5.75 -8.73 -1.91
CA ASN A 87 6.19 -9.23 -3.22
C ASN A 87 5.84 -10.71 -3.42
N ALA A 88 4.63 -11.10 -3.08
CA ALA A 88 4.19 -12.49 -2.95
C ALA A 88 4.42 -13.33 -4.23
N ASN A 89 4.47 -12.72 -5.43
CA ASN A 89 4.74 -13.44 -6.67
C ASN A 89 6.15 -14.06 -6.73
N GLN A 90 7.06 -13.64 -5.86
CA GLN A 90 8.43 -14.18 -5.75
C GLN A 90 8.51 -15.44 -4.86
N LEU A 91 7.37 -15.90 -4.30
CA LEU A 91 7.34 -17.19 -3.61
C LEU A 91 7.80 -18.32 -4.53
N SER A 92 8.73 -19.14 -4.04
CA SER A 92 9.11 -20.39 -4.71
C SER A 92 7.99 -21.42 -4.61
N GLN A 93 8.00 -22.43 -5.49
CA GLN A 93 7.04 -23.53 -5.46
C GLN A 93 7.09 -24.24 -4.10
N GLU A 94 8.29 -24.53 -3.63
CA GLU A 94 8.52 -25.24 -2.37
C GLU A 94 7.96 -24.45 -1.17
N THR A 95 8.23 -23.15 -1.08
CA THR A 95 7.71 -22.29 -0.03
C THR A 95 6.19 -22.14 -0.09
N ALA A 96 5.62 -22.07 -1.29
CA ALA A 96 4.17 -21.98 -1.48
C ALA A 96 3.46 -23.27 -1.08
N ASP A 97 4.04 -24.43 -1.39
CA ASP A 97 3.49 -25.73 -1.00
C ASP A 97 3.59 -25.95 0.51
N GLU A 98 4.73 -25.59 1.13
CA GLU A 98 4.90 -25.65 2.60
C GLU A 98 3.93 -24.71 3.32
N LEU A 99 3.75 -23.49 2.80
CA LEU A 99 2.78 -22.53 3.34
C LEU A 99 1.35 -23.08 3.24
N ASP A 100 0.97 -23.67 2.09
CA ASP A 100 -0.33 -24.30 1.89
C ASP A 100 -0.57 -25.41 2.92
N GLU A 101 0.42 -26.27 3.18
CA GLU A 101 0.34 -27.35 4.15
C GLU A 101 0.20 -26.81 5.59
N VAL A 102 1.05 -25.87 5.98
CA VAL A 102 1.03 -25.24 7.31
C VAL A 102 -0.31 -24.57 7.60
N MET A 103 -0.89 -23.89 6.61
CA MET A 103 -2.20 -23.24 6.73
C MET A 103 -3.36 -24.23 6.94
N ASN A 104 -3.20 -25.50 6.60
CA ASN A 104 -4.18 -26.56 6.90
C ASN A 104 -4.09 -27.05 8.36
N GLY A 105 -2.97 -26.81 9.02
CA GLY A 105 -2.72 -27.20 10.40
C GLY A 105 -3.30 -26.22 11.43
N ASN A 106 -3.04 -26.51 12.70
CA ASN A 106 -3.45 -25.63 13.80
C ASN A 106 -2.54 -24.42 13.93
N THR A 107 -2.91 -23.32 13.30
CA THR A 107 -2.22 -22.02 13.35
C THR A 107 -2.82 -21.07 14.39
N LYS A 108 -3.83 -21.53 15.18
CA LYS A 108 -4.66 -20.71 16.07
C LYS A 108 -5.31 -19.52 15.34
N SER A 109 -5.82 -19.77 14.14
CA SER A 109 -6.45 -18.75 13.29
C SER A 109 -5.48 -17.62 12.87
N MET A 110 -4.20 -17.95 12.63
CA MET A 110 -3.24 -17.00 12.06
C MET A 110 -3.76 -16.50 10.70
N ILE A 111 -3.74 -15.21 10.50
CA ILE A 111 -4.17 -14.56 9.24
C ILE A 111 -2.94 -14.32 8.37
N VAL A 112 -3.00 -14.79 7.13
CA VAL A 112 -1.98 -14.54 6.11
C VAL A 112 -2.46 -13.44 5.18
N ILE A 113 -1.61 -12.44 4.95
CA ILE A 113 -1.87 -11.35 4.02
C ILE A 113 -0.81 -11.39 2.92
N LEU A 114 -1.24 -11.54 1.67
CA LEU A 114 -0.35 -11.45 0.51
C LEU A 114 -0.41 -10.05 -0.07
N GLU A 115 0.75 -9.44 -0.27
CA GLU A 115 0.89 -8.13 -0.90
C GLU A 115 1.66 -8.26 -2.21
N ASP A 116 1.14 -7.68 -3.30
CA ASP A 116 1.87 -7.57 -4.56
C ASP A 116 1.27 -6.52 -5.50
N GLU A 117 1.94 -6.30 -6.63
CA GLU A 117 1.35 -5.62 -7.78
C GLU A 117 0.31 -6.52 -8.45
N LYS A 118 -0.67 -5.90 -9.11
CA LYS A 118 -1.79 -6.62 -9.74
C LYS A 118 -1.34 -7.71 -10.71
N ILE A 119 -0.29 -7.47 -11.49
CA ILE A 119 0.25 -8.45 -12.45
C ILE A 119 0.94 -9.59 -11.70
N GLY A 120 1.77 -9.26 -10.69
CA GLY A 120 2.43 -10.25 -9.85
C GLY A 120 1.45 -11.15 -9.14
N MET A 121 0.43 -10.56 -8.51
CA MET A 121 -0.62 -11.31 -7.81
C MET A 121 -1.40 -12.27 -8.74
N ARG A 122 -1.74 -11.83 -9.95
CA ARG A 122 -2.38 -12.71 -10.94
C ARG A 122 -1.51 -13.91 -11.32
N LYS A 123 -0.19 -13.68 -11.46
CA LYS A 123 0.78 -14.76 -11.74
C LYS A 123 0.84 -15.74 -10.57
N LEU A 124 0.86 -15.26 -9.33
CA LEU A 124 0.86 -16.10 -8.14
C LEU A 124 -0.40 -16.96 -8.07
N ILE A 125 -1.59 -16.36 -8.24
CA ILE A 125 -2.87 -17.07 -8.18
C ILE A 125 -2.93 -18.17 -9.25
N ALA A 126 -2.45 -17.88 -10.47
CA ALA A 126 -2.41 -18.87 -11.55
C ALA A 126 -1.40 -19.99 -11.29
N ARG A 127 -0.26 -19.69 -10.65
CA ARG A 127 0.81 -20.65 -10.37
C ARG A 127 0.46 -21.56 -9.19
N TYR A 128 -0.18 -21.00 -8.14
CA TYR A 128 -0.49 -21.70 -6.89
C TYR A 128 -1.99 -21.73 -6.56
N PRO A 129 -2.83 -22.39 -7.38
CA PRO A 129 -4.28 -22.33 -7.22
C PRO A 129 -4.79 -22.97 -5.93
N LYS A 130 -4.05 -23.90 -5.33
CA LYS A 130 -4.40 -24.50 -4.02
C LYS A 130 -4.26 -23.45 -2.92
N LEU A 131 -3.09 -22.83 -2.82
CA LEU A 131 -2.83 -21.76 -1.87
C LEU A 131 -3.80 -20.59 -2.06
N ALA A 132 -4.03 -20.17 -3.31
CA ALA A 132 -4.90 -19.05 -3.62
C ALA A 132 -6.35 -19.21 -3.13
N LYS A 133 -6.87 -20.44 -3.08
CA LYS A 133 -8.23 -20.72 -2.57
C LYS A 133 -8.44 -20.37 -1.11
N LYS A 134 -7.36 -20.25 -0.32
CA LYS A 134 -7.42 -19.89 1.10
C LYS A 134 -7.57 -18.38 1.32
N PHE A 135 -7.39 -17.59 0.25
CA PHE A 135 -7.53 -16.14 0.29
C PHE A 135 -8.91 -15.75 -0.25
N THR A 136 -9.85 -15.63 0.66
CA THR A 136 -11.27 -15.38 0.35
C THR A 136 -11.56 -13.90 0.10
N SER A 137 -10.71 -13.02 0.59
CA SER A 137 -10.87 -11.58 0.48
C SER A 137 -9.76 -10.94 -0.34
N MET A 138 -10.14 -9.94 -1.16
CA MET A 138 -9.21 -9.25 -2.03
C MET A 138 -9.44 -7.73 -2.00
N ILE A 139 -8.39 -6.98 -1.68
CA ILE A 139 -8.37 -5.53 -1.76
C ILE A 139 -7.54 -5.12 -2.97
N ASN A 140 -8.17 -4.42 -3.90
CA ASN A 140 -7.48 -3.82 -5.04
C ASN A 140 -7.42 -2.31 -4.84
N ILE A 141 -6.22 -1.78 -4.63
CA ILE A 141 -6.00 -0.34 -4.53
C ILE A 141 -6.03 0.23 -5.95
N PRO A 142 -6.98 1.14 -6.25
CA PRO A 142 -7.08 1.73 -7.58
C PRO A 142 -5.86 2.63 -7.87
N VAL A 143 -5.58 2.81 -9.14
CA VAL A 143 -4.67 3.85 -9.61
C VAL A 143 -5.32 5.20 -9.36
N PHE A 144 -4.54 6.17 -8.88
CA PHE A 144 -5.02 7.53 -8.69
C PHE A 144 -5.27 8.21 -10.04
N THR A 145 -6.40 8.88 -10.15
CA THR A 145 -6.70 9.78 -11.28
C THR A 145 -5.86 11.05 -11.19
N ASN A 146 -5.70 11.77 -12.30
CA ASN A 146 -4.99 13.05 -12.30
C ASN A 146 -5.63 14.05 -11.33
N ASP A 147 -6.96 14.06 -11.23
CA ASP A 147 -7.69 14.95 -10.33
C ASP A 147 -7.43 14.60 -8.85
N GLU A 148 -7.36 13.32 -8.49
CA GLU A 148 -7.03 12.89 -7.13
C GLU A 148 -5.60 13.27 -6.76
N LEU A 149 -4.64 13.12 -7.69
CA LEU A 149 -3.25 13.51 -7.49
C LEU A 149 -3.10 15.03 -7.34
N VAL A 150 -3.85 15.82 -8.13
CA VAL A 150 -3.88 17.27 -8.03
C VAL A 150 -4.53 17.74 -6.73
N ASN A 151 -5.61 17.06 -6.28
CA ASN A 151 -6.22 17.36 -4.99
C ASN A 151 -5.28 17.05 -3.82
N PHE A 152 -4.57 15.92 -3.88
CA PHE A 152 -3.49 15.62 -2.94
C PHE A 152 -2.45 16.74 -2.93
N ALA A 153 -2.00 17.20 -4.10
CA ALA A 153 -0.99 18.26 -4.22
C ALA A 153 -1.43 19.56 -3.54
N LYS A 154 -2.70 19.98 -3.71
CA LYS A 154 -3.26 21.17 -3.05
C LYS A 154 -3.19 21.05 -1.53
N VAL A 155 -3.65 19.92 -0.98
CA VAL A 155 -3.66 19.69 0.47
C VAL A 155 -2.22 19.66 1.00
N TYR A 156 -1.35 18.87 0.36
CA TYR A 156 0.03 18.71 0.80
C TYR A 156 0.81 20.03 0.80
N THR A 157 0.68 20.84 -0.24
CA THR A 157 1.35 22.16 -0.29
C THR A 157 0.81 23.11 0.77
N MET A 158 -0.51 23.15 1.00
CA MET A 158 -1.11 23.98 2.06
C MET A 158 -0.63 23.60 3.45
N GLU A 159 -0.56 22.30 3.76
CA GLU A 159 -0.03 21.80 5.04
C GLU A 159 1.44 22.20 5.27
N ASN A 160 2.20 22.41 4.20
CA ASN A 160 3.60 22.83 4.24
C ASN A 160 3.79 24.36 4.12
N GLY A 161 2.72 25.16 4.17
CA GLY A 161 2.79 26.63 4.11
C GLY A 161 2.94 27.20 2.70
N PHE A 162 2.55 26.43 1.67
CA PHE A 162 2.60 26.85 0.27
C PHE A 162 1.20 26.81 -0.37
N ARG A 163 1.02 27.61 -1.41
CA ARG A 163 -0.16 27.61 -2.28
C ARG A 163 0.27 27.62 -3.73
N ILE A 164 -0.36 26.79 -4.56
CA ILE A 164 -0.08 26.74 -5.99
C ILE A 164 -1.00 27.73 -6.70
N ASP A 165 -0.45 28.63 -7.56
CA ASP A 165 -1.27 29.53 -8.38
C ASP A 165 -1.92 28.80 -9.56
N GLN A 166 -2.74 29.51 -10.35
CA GLN A 166 -3.45 28.90 -11.48
C GLN A 166 -2.51 28.34 -12.55
N MET A 167 -1.43 29.05 -12.88
CA MET A 167 -0.47 28.59 -13.89
C MET A 167 0.39 27.44 -13.38
N GLY A 168 0.80 27.49 -12.11
CA GLY A 168 1.48 26.38 -11.43
C GLY A 168 0.59 25.14 -11.35
N MET A 169 -0.71 25.31 -11.11
CA MET A 169 -1.67 24.21 -11.11
C MET A 169 -1.82 23.55 -12.48
N LEU A 170 -1.88 24.37 -13.55
CA LEU A 170 -1.92 23.87 -14.91
C LEU A 170 -0.63 23.14 -15.28
N ALA A 171 0.52 23.68 -14.89
CA ALA A 171 1.82 23.03 -15.10
C ALA A 171 1.89 21.67 -14.38
N LEU A 172 1.47 21.61 -13.13
CA LEU A 172 1.41 20.38 -12.36
C LEU A 172 0.47 19.35 -12.99
N TYR A 173 -0.74 19.76 -13.41
CA TYR A 173 -1.70 18.88 -14.05
C TYR A 173 -1.13 18.30 -15.36
N ASN A 174 -0.49 19.12 -16.18
CA ASN A 174 0.17 18.68 -17.40
C ASN A 174 1.33 17.70 -17.10
N LEU A 175 2.13 18.02 -16.08
CA LEU A 175 3.26 17.18 -15.68
C LEU A 175 2.77 15.79 -15.20
N ILE A 176 1.71 15.75 -14.41
CA ILE A 176 1.05 14.51 -14.00
C ILE A 176 0.54 13.76 -15.22
N GLY A 177 -0.19 14.44 -16.13
CA GLY A 177 -0.78 13.84 -17.33
C GLY A 177 0.26 13.21 -18.28
N ILE A 178 1.38 13.90 -18.51
CA ILE A 178 2.47 13.41 -19.37
C ILE A 178 3.16 12.18 -18.75
N ASN A 179 3.27 12.13 -17.42
CA ASN A 179 3.93 11.06 -16.72
C ASN A 179 2.99 9.91 -16.31
N GLN A 180 1.68 10.05 -16.52
CA GLN A 180 0.70 8.99 -16.28
C GLN A 180 0.77 7.98 -17.42
N LYS A 181 1.43 6.84 -17.18
CA LYS A 181 1.57 5.75 -18.14
C LYS A 181 0.77 4.55 -17.66
N GLU A 182 0.20 3.76 -18.60
CA GLU A 182 -0.55 2.55 -18.26
C GLU A 182 0.28 1.55 -17.47
N ASP A 183 1.56 1.37 -17.86
CA ASP A 183 2.47 0.40 -17.25
C ASP A 183 3.09 0.93 -15.94
N GLN A 184 3.12 2.23 -15.75
CA GLN A 184 3.73 2.88 -14.59
C GLN A 184 2.92 4.11 -14.19
N PRO A 185 1.76 3.90 -13.57
CA PRO A 185 0.90 5.00 -13.16
C PRO A 185 1.58 5.87 -12.09
N MET A 186 1.30 7.16 -12.17
CA MET A 186 1.75 8.12 -11.17
C MET A 186 1.20 7.76 -9.78
N CYS A 187 2.04 7.83 -8.79
CA CYS A 187 1.65 7.61 -7.39
C CYS A 187 1.81 8.88 -6.55
N ILE A 188 1.23 8.85 -5.36
CA ILE A 188 1.33 9.96 -4.39
C ILE A 188 2.81 10.25 -4.04
N GLY A 189 3.67 9.23 -3.94
CA GLY A 189 5.09 9.38 -3.65
C GLY A 189 5.81 10.20 -4.71
N THR A 190 5.56 9.90 -5.99
CA THR A 190 6.13 10.67 -7.12
C THR A 190 5.66 12.12 -7.11
N VAL A 191 4.35 12.35 -6.93
CA VAL A 191 3.80 13.72 -6.85
C VAL A 191 4.38 14.46 -5.66
N LYS A 192 4.52 13.83 -4.51
CA LYS A 192 5.15 14.40 -3.32
C LYS A 192 6.58 14.86 -3.62
N THR A 193 7.40 14.02 -4.25
CA THR A 193 8.77 14.38 -4.64
C THR A 193 8.80 15.59 -5.60
N MET A 194 7.87 15.67 -6.56
CA MET A 194 7.74 16.82 -7.46
C MET A 194 7.41 18.09 -6.68
N LEU A 195 6.51 18.01 -5.70
CA LEU A 195 6.10 19.14 -4.87
C LEU A 195 7.24 19.60 -3.94
N ASP A 196 7.95 18.66 -3.31
CA ASP A 196 9.09 18.97 -2.46
C ASP A 196 10.18 19.72 -3.25
N ASN A 197 10.46 19.29 -4.48
CA ASN A 197 11.38 19.97 -5.39
C ASN A 197 10.88 21.40 -5.77
N ALA A 198 9.58 21.55 -6.07
CA ALA A 198 8.99 22.83 -6.40
C ALA A 198 9.02 23.80 -5.20
N MET A 199 8.72 23.31 -4.00
CA MET A 199 8.79 24.09 -2.75
C MET A 199 10.23 24.53 -2.43
N ALA A 200 11.21 23.65 -2.63
CA ALA A 200 12.64 23.97 -2.45
C ALA A 200 13.09 25.06 -3.45
N LYS A 201 12.67 24.97 -4.73
CA LYS A 201 12.95 26.02 -5.74
C LYS A 201 12.33 27.35 -5.36
N ALA A 202 11.07 27.35 -4.87
CA ALA A 202 10.37 28.56 -4.47
C ALA A 202 10.99 29.26 -3.25
N GLN A 203 11.60 28.52 -2.32
CA GLN A 203 12.30 29.07 -1.17
C GLN A 203 13.64 29.73 -1.52
N GLY A 204 14.14 29.49 -2.72
CA GLY A 204 15.45 29.97 -3.16
C GLY A 204 16.57 29.07 -2.63
N GLY A 205 17.37 28.48 -3.52
CA GLY A 205 18.60 27.79 -3.11
C GLY A 205 19.49 28.73 -2.30
N LEU A 206 20.34 28.18 -1.47
CA LEU A 206 21.24 28.81 -0.47
C LEU A 206 21.95 30.13 -0.85
N PHE A 207 21.87 30.58 -2.12
CA PHE A 207 22.61 31.71 -2.67
C PHE A 207 21.77 32.81 -3.36
N LYS A 208 20.43 32.70 -3.45
CA LYS A 208 19.61 33.77 -4.03
C LYS A 208 18.56 34.24 -3.04
N ARG A 209 18.65 35.51 -2.57
CA ARG A 209 17.55 36.27 -1.97
C ARG A 209 16.42 36.42 -3.02
N SER A 210 15.66 35.38 -3.26
CA SER A 210 14.38 35.46 -3.96
C SER A 210 13.43 36.24 -3.07
N LYS A 211 12.81 37.32 -3.59
CA LYS A 211 11.71 37.98 -2.89
C LYS A 211 10.68 36.90 -2.55
N LYS A 212 10.38 36.71 -1.25
CA LYS A 212 9.35 35.78 -0.80
C LYS A 212 8.04 36.15 -1.52
N ARG A 213 7.56 35.27 -2.37
CA ARG A 213 6.27 35.37 -3.05
C ARG A 213 5.20 34.89 -2.08
N VAL A 214 4.75 35.78 -1.20
CA VAL A 214 3.77 35.46 -0.16
C VAL A 214 2.43 36.05 -0.59
N ASP A 215 1.37 35.27 -0.51
CA ASP A 215 0.01 35.74 -0.75
C ASP A 215 -0.55 36.50 0.49
N ARG A 216 -1.82 36.97 0.38
CA ARG A 216 -2.48 37.73 1.45
C ARG A 216 -2.66 36.93 2.75
N ASP A 217 -2.73 35.59 2.63
CA ASP A 217 -2.94 34.68 3.75
C ASP A 217 -1.63 34.18 4.36
N GLY A 218 -0.48 34.63 3.85
CA GLY A 218 0.85 34.28 4.38
C GLY A 218 1.49 33.03 3.75
N PHE A 219 0.85 32.41 2.74
CA PHE A 219 1.41 31.26 2.04
C PHE A 219 2.44 31.65 1.00
N THR A 220 3.52 30.87 0.86
CA THR A 220 4.46 31.03 -0.25
C THR A 220 3.82 30.48 -1.54
N VAL A 221 3.79 31.28 -2.60
CA VAL A 221 3.13 30.90 -3.86
C VAL A 221 4.08 30.15 -4.78
N LEU A 222 3.67 28.94 -5.18
CA LEU A 222 4.32 28.14 -6.22
C LEU A 222 3.80 28.53 -7.60
N LEU A 223 4.71 28.85 -8.50
CA LEU A 223 4.42 29.29 -9.88
C LEU A 223 4.80 28.19 -10.87
N GLU A 224 4.33 28.31 -12.12
CA GLU A 224 4.65 27.41 -13.24
C GLU A 224 6.14 27.02 -13.31
N LYS A 225 7.03 27.99 -13.21
CA LYS A 225 8.48 27.80 -13.29
C LYS A 225 9.10 26.94 -12.16
N ASP A 226 8.37 26.72 -11.08
CA ASP A 226 8.83 25.90 -9.96
C ASP A 226 8.62 24.41 -10.28
N PHE A 227 7.77 24.09 -11.27
CA PHE A 227 7.47 22.75 -11.77
C PHE A 227 8.25 22.36 -13.04
N SER A 228 9.10 23.25 -13.55
CA SER A 228 9.93 23.02 -14.75
C SER A 228 11.30 22.41 -14.40
#